data_2fa4157522fbad325092d159f7255902
#
_entry.id   2fa4157522fbad325092d159f7255902
#
_cell.length_a   1.000
_cell.length_b   1.000
_cell.length_c   1.000
_cell.angle_alpha   90.00
_cell.angle_beta   90.00
_cell.angle_gamma   90.00
#
_symmetry.space_group_name_H-M   'P 1'
#
loop_
_entity.id
_entity.type
_entity.pdbx_description
1 polymer ?
#
loop_
_entity_poly.entity_id
_entity_poly.type
_entity_poly.pdbx_seq_one_letter_code
_entity_poly.pdbx_strand_id
1 'polypeptide(L)'
;MAIKVAINGFGRIGRCVARIIATRSDIELVAINDTAEASMLEYITKYDTVHGTFEGDVKVENGFLKMGKINAKLYSTRDAKELSFAKDCGAEIVLECTGAYLTQDKCQVHIDNGAKKVVMSAPAKDDTKTFVVGVNEHTYNGEKIISNASCTTNCLGPIAKIIDDAFGIEKGLMTTIHSYTNDQNILDVKHKSDKRRARAGAANMIPTSTGAAKAMKLIMPQLDGKLHGQSVRVPTPNVSMVDVNFLIKKDTTKEEINALFTQKSKELSGIVAVDNDMLVSSDLIGNTELTKEKIKSEVQKRMIDGLIENGKIEGNVSIAGWIGAKGEQKTYQTIEEIYKDLEKGQITLQKRQQKMQEQKTDAELKRLLESHEITQNEYEQLKIEYENKINNQNKLTTMRESIS
;
A
#
# COMPACT_ATOMS: atom_id res chain seq x y z
N MET A 1 -29.02 -21.64 0.28
CA MET A 1 -27.92 -22.44 0.89
C MET A 1 -26.73 -21.51 1.08
N ALA A 2 -26.03 -21.60 2.21
CA ALA A 2 -24.81 -20.81 2.44
C ALA A 2 -23.69 -21.28 1.49
N ILE A 3 -22.86 -20.33 1.02
CA ILE A 3 -21.71 -20.61 0.18
C ILE A 3 -20.61 -21.21 1.07
N LYS A 4 -20.13 -22.39 0.73
CA LYS A 4 -19.07 -23.07 1.49
C LYS A 4 -17.70 -22.57 1.07
N VAL A 5 -16.93 -22.07 2.05
CA VAL A 5 -15.60 -21.54 1.82
C VAL A 5 -14.54 -22.28 2.63
N ALA A 6 -13.31 -22.31 2.11
CA ALA A 6 -12.13 -22.76 2.84
C ALA A 6 -11.12 -21.61 2.93
N ILE A 7 -10.33 -21.57 3.99
CA ILE A 7 -9.22 -20.63 4.18
C ILE A 7 -7.91 -21.38 4.11
N ASN A 8 -7.05 -20.98 3.17
CA ASN A 8 -5.66 -21.43 3.13
C ASN A 8 -4.78 -20.34 3.75
N GLY A 9 -4.19 -20.60 4.91
CA GLY A 9 -3.43 -19.64 5.72
C GLY A 9 -4.27 -18.96 6.79
N PHE A 10 -4.15 -19.43 8.04
CA PHE A 10 -4.92 -18.92 9.16
C PHE A 10 -4.12 -17.91 10.02
N GLY A 11 -3.33 -17.08 9.33
CA GLY A 11 -2.62 -15.91 9.88
C GLY A 11 -3.58 -14.78 10.28
N ARG A 12 -3.06 -13.56 10.37
CA ARG A 12 -3.89 -12.36 10.74
C ARG A 12 -5.13 -12.23 9.86
N ILE A 13 -4.95 -12.27 8.53
CA ILE A 13 -6.05 -12.08 7.57
C ILE A 13 -7.06 -13.22 7.65
N GLY A 14 -6.59 -14.48 7.61
CA GLY A 14 -7.48 -15.65 7.68
C GLY A 14 -8.34 -15.65 8.95
N ARG A 15 -7.78 -15.29 10.12
CA ARG A 15 -8.54 -15.20 11.36
C ARG A 15 -9.53 -14.03 11.38
N CYS A 16 -9.17 -12.87 10.84
CA CYS A 16 -10.13 -11.76 10.70
C CYS A 16 -11.31 -12.16 9.82
N VAL A 17 -11.05 -12.81 8.68
CA VAL A 17 -12.10 -13.31 7.79
C VAL A 17 -12.98 -14.35 8.50
N ALA A 18 -12.41 -15.28 9.25
CA ALA A 18 -13.18 -16.25 10.03
C ALA A 18 -14.08 -15.58 11.08
N ARG A 19 -13.60 -14.54 11.77
CA ARG A 19 -14.42 -13.74 12.71
C ARG A 19 -15.61 -13.07 12.01
N ILE A 20 -15.42 -12.54 10.80
CA ILE A 20 -16.50 -11.97 9.99
C ILE A 20 -17.50 -13.07 9.57
N ILE A 21 -17.01 -14.21 9.08
CA ILE A 21 -17.87 -15.33 8.67
C ILE A 21 -18.70 -15.84 9.86
N ALA A 22 -18.16 -15.82 11.08
CA ALA A 22 -18.90 -16.23 12.28
C ALA A 22 -20.15 -15.39 12.52
N THR A 23 -20.24 -14.17 12.02
CA THR A 23 -21.42 -13.29 12.13
C THR A 23 -22.40 -13.41 10.96
N ARG A 24 -22.01 -14.08 9.85
CA ARG A 24 -22.80 -14.16 8.60
C ARG A 24 -23.58 -15.48 8.52
N SER A 25 -24.72 -15.47 7.86
CA SER A 25 -25.56 -16.66 7.61
C SER A 25 -25.49 -17.18 6.18
N ASP A 26 -24.98 -16.35 5.26
CA ASP A 26 -24.89 -16.65 3.82
C ASP A 26 -23.56 -17.32 3.41
N ILE A 27 -22.59 -17.39 4.33
CA ILE A 27 -21.28 -18.03 4.14
C ILE A 27 -21.02 -19.03 5.27
N GLU A 28 -20.48 -20.19 4.92
CA GLU A 28 -20.09 -21.26 5.83
C GLU A 28 -18.60 -21.55 5.67
N LEU A 29 -17.80 -21.38 6.73
CA LEU A 29 -16.39 -21.81 6.76
C LEU A 29 -16.31 -23.28 7.09
N VAL A 30 -15.92 -24.12 6.12
CA VAL A 30 -15.91 -25.59 6.24
C VAL A 30 -14.52 -26.20 6.42
N ALA A 31 -13.47 -25.46 6.02
CA ALA A 31 -12.09 -25.95 6.12
C ALA A 31 -11.09 -24.81 6.34
N ILE A 32 -10.02 -25.12 7.04
CA ILE A 32 -8.91 -24.22 7.34
C ILE A 32 -7.60 -24.99 7.16
N ASN A 33 -6.61 -24.41 6.53
CA ASN A 33 -5.25 -24.92 6.51
C ASN A 33 -4.30 -23.92 7.19
N ASP A 34 -3.54 -24.44 8.16
CA ASP A 34 -2.41 -23.74 8.77
C ASP A 34 -1.43 -24.76 9.34
N THR A 35 -0.14 -24.41 9.39
CA THR A 35 0.91 -25.31 9.90
C THR A 35 1.21 -25.15 11.38
N ALA A 36 0.49 -24.29 12.08
CA ALA A 36 0.61 -24.15 13.53
C ALA A 36 -0.06 -25.31 14.25
N GLU A 37 0.43 -25.62 15.45
CA GLU A 37 -0.15 -26.63 16.33
C GLU A 37 -1.60 -26.27 16.70
N ALA A 38 -2.46 -27.29 16.83
CA ALA A 38 -3.88 -27.13 17.10
C ALA A 38 -4.19 -26.28 18.33
N SER A 39 -3.46 -26.50 19.42
CA SER A 39 -3.57 -25.73 20.67
C SER A 39 -3.21 -24.25 20.48
N MET A 40 -2.23 -23.98 19.63
CA MET A 40 -1.85 -22.62 19.28
C MET A 40 -2.93 -21.96 18.41
N LEU A 41 -3.50 -22.67 17.44
CA LEU A 41 -4.61 -22.17 16.62
C LEU A 41 -5.82 -21.82 17.48
N GLU A 42 -6.19 -22.67 18.43
CA GLU A 42 -7.25 -22.41 19.40
C GLU A 42 -6.97 -21.11 20.16
N TYR A 43 -5.78 -21.00 20.75
CA TYR A 43 -5.39 -19.86 21.57
C TYR A 43 -5.42 -18.54 20.79
N ILE A 44 -4.74 -18.44 19.62
CA ILE A 44 -4.68 -17.21 18.83
C ILE A 44 -5.98 -16.89 18.10
N THR A 45 -6.89 -17.82 17.97
CA THR A 45 -8.26 -17.58 17.46
C THR A 45 -9.12 -16.95 18.54
N LYS A 46 -9.00 -17.44 19.78
CA LYS A 46 -9.73 -16.91 20.94
C LYS A 46 -9.23 -15.51 21.32
N TYR A 47 -7.92 -15.33 21.43
CA TYR A 47 -7.31 -14.10 21.91
C TYR A 47 -6.59 -13.35 20.80
N ASP A 48 -6.92 -12.08 20.61
CA ASP A 48 -6.30 -11.21 19.63
C ASP A 48 -6.05 -9.83 20.23
N THR A 49 -4.79 -9.38 20.19
CA THR A 49 -4.39 -8.10 20.80
C THR A 49 -5.09 -6.90 20.16
N VAL A 50 -5.40 -6.98 18.87
CA VAL A 50 -6.01 -5.87 18.10
C VAL A 50 -7.54 -5.93 18.14
N HIS A 51 -8.09 -7.14 17.92
CA HIS A 51 -9.54 -7.33 17.78
C HIS A 51 -10.21 -7.86 19.06
N GLY A 52 -9.46 -7.99 20.14
CA GLY A 52 -9.97 -8.46 21.42
C GLY A 52 -10.25 -9.98 21.45
N THR A 53 -10.75 -10.42 22.59
CA THR A 53 -11.16 -11.81 22.78
C THR A 53 -12.41 -12.11 21.95
N PHE A 54 -12.43 -13.25 21.25
CA PHE A 54 -13.61 -13.68 20.53
C PHE A 54 -14.75 -13.99 21.48
N GLU A 55 -15.91 -13.41 21.25
CA GLU A 55 -17.12 -13.69 22.02
C GLU A 55 -17.70 -15.05 21.61
N GLY A 56 -17.68 -16.02 22.49
CA GLY A 56 -18.10 -17.39 22.25
C GLY A 56 -16.98 -18.39 22.43
N ASP A 57 -17.31 -19.66 22.37
CA ASP A 57 -16.35 -20.75 22.53
C ASP A 57 -15.47 -20.89 21.29
N VAL A 58 -14.19 -21.12 21.55
CA VAL A 58 -13.22 -21.53 20.53
C VAL A 58 -12.55 -22.80 21.05
N LYS A 59 -12.58 -23.87 20.26
CA LYS A 59 -11.99 -25.15 20.63
C LYS A 59 -11.55 -25.94 19.42
N VAL A 60 -10.42 -26.64 19.56
CA VAL A 60 -9.99 -27.62 18.56
C VAL A 60 -10.23 -29.03 19.10
N GLU A 61 -11.11 -29.75 18.43
CA GLU A 61 -11.48 -31.11 18.79
C GLU A 61 -11.61 -31.99 17.55
N ASN A 62 -11.07 -33.21 17.61
CA ASN A 62 -11.19 -34.21 16.55
C ASN A 62 -10.78 -33.73 15.17
N GLY A 63 -9.80 -32.81 15.07
CA GLY A 63 -9.33 -32.26 13.81
C GLY A 63 -10.21 -31.15 13.25
N PHE A 64 -11.11 -30.57 14.07
CA PHE A 64 -11.96 -29.44 13.69
C PHE A 64 -11.73 -28.24 14.61
N LEU A 65 -11.71 -27.04 14.04
CA LEU A 65 -11.81 -25.79 14.78
C LEU A 65 -13.30 -25.42 14.92
N LYS A 66 -13.76 -25.40 16.15
CA LYS A 66 -15.07 -24.84 16.52
C LYS A 66 -14.90 -23.40 16.96
N MET A 67 -15.69 -22.48 16.40
CA MET A 67 -15.63 -21.05 16.70
C MET A 67 -17.04 -20.45 16.52
N GLY A 68 -17.77 -20.27 17.61
CA GLY A 68 -19.18 -19.95 17.55
C GLY A 68 -19.94 -21.00 16.74
N LYS A 69 -20.59 -20.58 15.63
CA LYS A 69 -21.29 -21.50 14.70
C LYS A 69 -20.38 -22.22 13.69
N ILE A 70 -19.13 -21.80 13.57
CA ILE A 70 -18.17 -22.42 12.64
C ILE A 70 -17.73 -23.78 13.20
N ASN A 71 -17.67 -24.79 12.33
CA ASN A 71 -17.07 -26.08 12.59
C ASN A 71 -16.23 -26.50 11.37
N ALA A 72 -14.99 -25.99 11.30
CA ALA A 72 -14.13 -26.12 10.14
C ALA A 72 -13.09 -27.23 10.33
N LYS A 73 -12.97 -28.14 9.35
CA LYS A 73 -11.95 -29.18 9.32
C LYS A 73 -10.56 -28.55 9.21
N LEU A 74 -9.62 -28.97 10.05
CA LEU A 74 -8.25 -28.51 10.02
C LEU A 74 -7.39 -29.36 9.10
N TYR A 75 -6.57 -28.71 8.32
CA TYR A 75 -5.47 -29.25 7.52
C TYR A 75 -4.16 -28.62 7.99
N SER A 76 -3.05 -29.34 7.85
CA SER A 76 -1.73 -28.85 8.23
C SER A 76 -0.70 -29.26 7.19
N THR A 77 -0.65 -28.53 6.09
CA THR A 77 0.33 -28.74 5.03
C THR A 77 0.80 -27.44 4.40
N ARG A 78 2.02 -27.45 3.86
CA ARG A 78 2.55 -26.35 3.02
C ARG A 78 2.34 -26.57 1.53
N ASP A 79 2.03 -27.80 1.13
CA ASP A 79 1.75 -28.14 -0.26
C ASP A 79 0.24 -28.11 -0.53
N ALA A 80 -0.21 -27.11 -1.26
CA ALA A 80 -1.62 -26.99 -1.61
C ALA A 80 -2.16 -28.16 -2.46
N LYS A 81 -1.31 -28.99 -3.05
CA LYS A 81 -1.72 -30.21 -3.76
C LYS A 81 -2.39 -31.24 -2.85
N GLU A 82 -2.04 -31.20 -1.57
CA GLU A 82 -2.61 -32.09 -0.54
C GLU A 82 -3.94 -31.57 0.04
N LEU A 83 -4.39 -30.39 -0.35
CA LEU A 83 -5.59 -29.75 0.19
C LEU A 83 -6.85 -30.19 -0.57
N SER A 84 -7.60 -31.10 0.00
CA SER A 84 -8.84 -31.66 -0.56
C SER A 84 -10.10 -30.95 -0.06
N PHE A 85 -10.08 -29.62 0.11
CA PHE A 85 -11.17 -28.81 0.67
C PHE A 85 -12.52 -29.05 -0.01
N ALA A 86 -12.53 -29.07 -1.34
CA ALA A 86 -13.76 -29.29 -2.11
C ALA A 86 -14.28 -30.71 -1.95
N LYS A 87 -13.39 -31.72 -2.08
CA LYS A 87 -13.74 -33.14 -2.01
C LYS A 87 -14.23 -33.54 -0.61
N ASP A 88 -13.51 -33.11 0.42
CA ASP A 88 -13.78 -33.58 1.80
C ASP A 88 -14.88 -32.76 2.50
N CYS A 89 -14.93 -31.46 2.22
CA CYS A 89 -15.77 -30.52 2.96
C CYS A 89 -16.81 -29.82 2.06
N GLY A 90 -16.75 -30.03 0.74
CA GLY A 90 -17.63 -29.36 -0.21
C GLY A 90 -17.34 -27.87 -0.37
N ALA A 91 -16.12 -27.41 -0.08
CA ALA A 91 -15.74 -26.02 -0.26
C ALA A 91 -15.84 -25.61 -1.74
N GLU A 92 -16.57 -24.54 -2.00
CA GLU A 92 -16.78 -24.01 -3.33
C GLU A 92 -15.72 -22.94 -3.67
N ILE A 93 -15.31 -22.15 -2.68
CA ILE A 93 -14.38 -21.05 -2.82
C ILE A 93 -13.23 -21.23 -1.83
N VAL A 94 -12.00 -21.02 -2.31
CA VAL A 94 -10.82 -20.97 -1.45
C VAL A 94 -10.40 -19.50 -1.30
N LEU A 95 -10.28 -19.06 -0.04
CA LEU A 95 -9.70 -17.78 0.33
C LEU A 95 -8.21 -17.98 0.61
N GLU A 96 -7.38 -17.49 -0.31
CA GLU A 96 -5.93 -17.65 -0.24
C GLU A 96 -5.32 -16.54 0.62
N CYS A 97 -4.95 -16.87 1.83
CA CYS A 97 -4.46 -15.93 2.84
C CYS A 97 -3.02 -16.20 3.31
N THR A 98 -2.28 -17.10 2.63
CA THR A 98 -0.89 -17.45 2.99
C THR A 98 0.12 -16.38 2.56
N GLY A 99 -0.18 -15.62 1.50
CA GLY A 99 0.78 -14.76 0.82
C GLY A 99 1.84 -15.50 0.00
N ALA A 100 1.73 -16.82 -0.16
CA ALA A 100 2.64 -17.65 -0.97
C ALA A 100 2.11 -17.93 -2.38
N TYR A 101 0.80 -18.04 -2.53
CA TYR A 101 0.11 -18.33 -3.77
C TYR A 101 -0.47 -17.04 -4.36
N LEU A 102 0.38 -16.22 -5.00
CA LEU A 102 0.04 -14.88 -5.48
C LEU A 102 0.07 -14.77 -7.03
N THR A 103 -0.07 -15.88 -7.73
CA THR A 103 -0.19 -15.93 -9.19
C THR A 103 -1.30 -16.88 -9.58
N GLN A 104 -1.86 -16.69 -10.77
CA GLN A 104 -2.88 -17.58 -11.32
C GLN A 104 -2.40 -19.03 -11.35
N ASP A 105 -1.19 -19.27 -11.86
CA ASP A 105 -0.59 -20.61 -11.93
C ASP A 105 -0.50 -21.29 -10.57
N LYS A 106 -0.06 -20.56 -9.54
CA LYS A 106 0.02 -21.13 -8.20
C LYS A 106 -1.34 -21.43 -7.59
N CYS A 107 -2.32 -20.57 -7.82
CA CYS A 107 -3.68 -20.75 -7.33
C CYS A 107 -4.44 -21.83 -8.10
N GLN A 108 -4.01 -22.19 -9.31
CA GLN A 108 -4.64 -23.21 -10.13
C GLN A 108 -4.77 -24.54 -9.39
N VAL A 109 -3.83 -24.88 -8.53
CA VAL A 109 -3.87 -26.10 -7.70
C VAL A 109 -5.17 -26.25 -6.89
N HIS A 110 -5.75 -25.15 -6.41
CA HIS A 110 -7.01 -25.20 -5.67
C HIS A 110 -8.20 -25.51 -6.61
N ILE A 111 -8.15 -24.99 -7.82
CA ILE A 111 -9.16 -25.31 -8.88
C ILE A 111 -9.04 -26.77 -9.28
N ASP A 112 -7.81 -27.28 -9.47
CA ASP A 112 -7.54 -28.69 -9.83
C ASP A 112 -7.99 -29.64 -8.72
N ASN A 113 -7.93 -29.19 -7.46
CA ASN A 113 -8.46 -29.92 -6.29
C ASN A 113 -9.98 -29.77 -6.11
N GLY A 114 -10.69 -29.16 -7.07
CA GLY A 114 -12.14 -29.13 -7.14
C GLY A 114 -12.81 -27.86 -6.64
N ALA A 115 -12.08 -26.84 -6.20
CA ALA A 115 -12.69 -25.55 -5.89
C ALA A 115 -13.22 -24.87 -7.16
N LYS A 116 -14.37 -24.20 -7.04
CA LYS A 116 -14.95 -23.44 -8.16
C LYS A 116 -14.22 -22.12 -8.38
N LYS A 117 -13.76 -21.49 -7.29
CA LYS A 117 -13.11 -20.17 -7.31
C LYS A 117 -12.01 -20.06 -6.24
N VAL A 118 -11.05 -19.18 -6.53
CA VAL A 118 -10.01 -18.77 -5.57
C VAL A 118 -9.97 -17.25 -5.49
N VAL A 119 -9.95 -16.72 -4.27
CA VAL A 119 -9.79 -15.30 -3.99
C VAL A 119 -8.49 -15.07 -3.23
N MET A 120 -7.52 -14.41 -3.86
CA MET A 120 -6.30 -13.99 -3.18
C MET A 120 -6.60 -12.79 -2.28
N SER A 121 -6.25 -12.86 -1.01
CA SER A 121 -6.38 -11.76 -0.04
C SER A 121 -5.27 -10.72 -0.15
N ALA A 122 -4.47 -10.75 -1.20
CA ALA A 122 -3.30 -9.91 -1.42
C ALA A 122 -3.14 -9.60 -2.91
N PRO A 123 -2.34 -8.57 -3.28
CA PRO A 123 -2.09 -8.24 -4.68
C PRO A 123 -1.47 -9.41 -5.43
N ALA A 124 -2.03 -9.71 -6.61
CA ALA A 124 -1.42 -10.67 -7.52
C ALA A 124 -0.06 -10.16 -8.01
N LYS A 125 0.84 -11.10 -8.33
CA LYS A 125 2.18 -10.82 -8.87
C LYS A 125 2.27 -11.07 -10.39
N ASP A 126 1.14 -11.34 -11.00
CA ASP A 126 0.93 -11.54 -12.42
C ASP A 126 -0.30 -10.76 -12.90
N ASP A 127 -0.80 -11.06 -14.09
CA ASP A 127 -1.95 -10.40 -14.70
C ASP A 127 -3.31 -10.90 -14.18
N THR A 128 -3.35 -11.62 -13.06
CA THR A 128 -4.60 -12.06 -12.43
C THR A 128 -5.52 -10.88 -12.22
N LYS A 129 -6.77 -11.01 -12.65
CA LYS A 129 -7.79 -9.97 -12.51
C LYS A 129 -7.94 -9.53 -11.06
N THR A 130 -7.87 -8.23 -10.87
CA THR A 130 -7.91 -7.59 -9.55
C THR A 130 -9.17 -6.77 -9.42
N PHE A 131 -9.88 -6.97 -8.31
CA PHE A 131 -11.14 -6.29 -8.04
C PHE A 131 -11.11 -5.55 -6.71
N VAL A 132 -11.71 -4.38 -6.69
CA VAL A 132 -12.01 -3.58 -5.49
C VAL A 132 -13.50 -3.24 -5.52
N VAL A 133 -14.20 -3.67 -4.48
CA VAL A 133 -15.65 -3.42 -4.34
C VAL A 133 -15.90 -1.91 -4.25
N GLY A 134 -16.91 -1.44 -4.98
CA GLY A 134 -17.21 -0.02 -5.15
C GLY A 134 -16.37 0.69 -6.22
N VAL A 135 -15.50 -0.04 -6.92
CA VAL A 135 -14.65 0.53 -8.00
C VAL A 135 -14.88 -0.19 -9.33
N ASN A 136 -14.56 -1.49 -9.41
CA ASN A 136 -14.59 -2.24 -10.66
C ASN A 136 -15.19 -3.64 -10.56
N GLU A 137 -15.87 -4.00 -9.49
CA GLU A 137 -16.52 -5.32 -9.32
C GLU A 137 -17.54 -5.62 -10.42
N HIS A 138 -18.14 -4.58 -10.99
CA HIS A 138 -19.09 -4.71 -12.10
C HIS A 138 -18.44 -5.25 -13.39
N THR A 139 -17.11 -5.23 -13.47
CA THR A 139 -16.35 -5.80 -14.60
C THR A 139 -16.06 -7.31 -14.43
N TYR A 140 -16.50 -7.90 -13.31
CA TYR A 140 -16.34 -9.34 -13.08
C TYR A 140 -17.13 -10.17 -14.08
N ASN A 141 -16.46 -11.08 -14.79
CA ASN A 141 -17.05 -11.90 -15.85
C ASN A 141 -16.86 -13.41 -15.62
N GLY A 142 -16.91 -13.82 -14.35
CA GLY A 142 -16.86 -15.24 -13.98
C GLY A 142 -15.47 -15.81 -13.81
N GLU A 143 -14.44 -14.99 -13.72
CA GLU A 143 -13.05 -15.41 -13.47
C GLU A 143 -12.98 -16.39 -12.30
N LYS A 144 -12.23 -17.49 -12.48
CA LYS A 144 -12.10 -18.52 -11.45
C LYS A 144 -11.10 -18.12 -10.34
N ILE A 145 -10.08 -17.37 -10.71
CA ILE A 145 -9.01 -16.92 -9.81
C ILE A 145 -8.93 -15.40 -9.89
N ILE A 146 -9.11 -14.74 -8.75
CA ILE A 146 -9.11 -13.28 -8.64
C ILE A 146 -8.27 -12.80 -7.46
N SER A 147 -7.84 -11.55 -7.54
CA SER A 147 -7.17 -10.84 -6.44
C SER A 147 -8.07 -9.75 -5.86
N ASN A 148 -8.11 -9.65 -4.53
CA ASN A 148 -8.79 -8.56 -3.82
C ASN A 148 -7.86 -7.35 -3.56
N ALA A 149 -6.81 -7.19 -4.36
CA ALA A 149 -5.83 -6.10 -4.25
C ALA A 149 -5.11 -6.02 -2.88
N SER A 150 -4.57 -4.84 -2.56
CA SER A 150 -3.97 -4.54 -1.26
C SER A 150 -4.90 -3.70 -0.39
N CYS A 151 -4.62 -3.65 0.91
CA CYS A 151 -5.34 -2.76 1.85
C CYS A 151 -5.29 -1.30 1.39
N THR A 152 -4.12 -0.81 0.98
CA THR A 152 -3.96 0.57 0.48
C THR A 152 -4.74 0.80 -0.82
N THR A 153 -4.78 -0.18 -1.74
CA THR A 153 -5.56 -0.07 -2.98
C THR A 153 -7.07 -0.06 -2.71
N ASN A 154 -7.54 -0.85 -1.74
CA ASN A 154 -8.94 -0.85 -1.31
C ASN A 154 -9.34 0.47 -0.63
N CYS A 155 -8.41 1.16 0.04
CA CYS A 155 -8.65 2.49 0.59
C CYS A 155 -8.64 3.58 -0.49
N LEU A 156 -7.59 3.61 -1.33
CA LEU A 156 -7.41 4.66 -2.35
C LEU A 156 -8.42 4.54 -3.51
N GLY A 157 -8.79 3.32 -3.89
CA GLY A 157 -9.64 3.05 -5.05
C GLY A 157 -10.98 3.78 -5.01
N PRO A 158 -11.82 3.59 -3.98
CA PRO A 158 -13.10 4.30 -3.86
C PRO A 158 -12.94 5.82 -3.82
N ILE A 159 -11.93 6.34 -3.10
CA ILE A 159 -11.64 7.79 -3.04
C ILE A 159 -11.30 8.33 -4.43
N ALA A 160 -10.36 7.69 -5.12
CA ALA A 160 -9.93 8.09 -6.44
C ALA A 160 -11.08 8.01 -7.46
N LYS A 161 -11.92 6.97 -7.37
CA LYS A 161 -13.09 6.83 -8.25
C LYS A 161 -14.10 7.95 -8.03
N ILE A 162 -14.43 8.29 -6.80
CA ILE A 162 -15.36 9.38 -6.49
C ILE A 162 -14.87 10.72 -7.05
N ILE A 163 -13.58 11.01 -6.85
CA ILE A 163 -12.97 12.26 -7.34
C ILE A 163 -12.84 12.24 -8.88
N ASP A 164 -12.41 11.13 -9.47
CA ASP A 164 -12.24 11.03 -10.94
C ASP A 164 -13.57 11.15 -11.67
N ASP A 165 -14.62 10.49 -11.18
CA ASP A 165 -15.97 10.55 -11.77
C ASP A 165 -16.55 11.97 -11.71
N ALA A 166 -16.31 12.74 -10.64
CA ALA A 166 -16.86 14.06 -10.46
C ALA A 166 -16.04 15.17 -11.14
N PHE A 167 -14.73 15.13 -10.97
CA PHE A 167 -13.84 16.25 -11.31
C PHE A 167 -12.79 15.89 -12.36
N GLY A 168 -12.51 14.61 -12.59
CA GLY A 168 -11.45 14.09 -13.45
C GLY A 168 -10.06 14.27 -12.84
N ILE A 169 -9.29 13.19 -12.71
CA ILE A 169 -7.92 13.22 -12.17
C ILE A 169 -6.93 13.34 -13.33
N GLU A 170 -6.06 14.33 -13.26
CA GLU A 170 -4.91 14.47 -14.16
C GLU A 170 -3.68 13.77 -13.61
N LYS A 171 -3.34 14.05 -12.34
CA LYS A 171 -2.19 13.50 -11.62
C LYS A 171 -2.52 13.34 -10.14
N GLY A 172 -1.73 12.54 -9.42
CA GLY A 172 -1.86 12.45 -7.98
C GLY A 172 -0.61 11.94 -7.28
N LEU A 173 -0.42 12.44 -6.06
CA LEU A 173 0.64 12.00 -5.15
C LEU A 173 0.01 11.45 -3.88
N MET A 174 0.41 10.24 -3.48
CA MET A 174 -0.13 9.57 -2.31
C MET A 174 0.99 9.22 -1.32
N THR A 175 0.75 9.50 -0.06
CA THR A 175 1.55 8.96 1.05
C THR A 175 0.66 8.06 1.91
N THR A 176 1.01 6.79 2.07
CA THR A 176 0.34 5.95 3.05
C THR A 176 1.14 5.90 4.34
N ILE A 177 0.53 6.38 5.43
CA ILE A 177 1.01 6.24 6.80
C ILE A 177 0.46 4.90 7.30
N HIS A 178 1.33 3.88 7.28
CA HIS A 178 0.89 2.50 7.33
C HIS A 178 1.29 1.82 8.63
N SER A 179 0.36 1.13 9.26
CA SER A 179 0.66 0.26 10.39
C SER A 179 1.72 -0.78 10.03
N TYR A 180 2.53 -1.20 11.02
CA TYR A 180 3.50 -2.27 10.78
C TYR A 180 2.79 -3.61 10.48
N THR A 181 3.46 -4.49 9.76
CA THR A 181 2.96 -5.82 9.38
C THR A 181 3.99 -6.89 9.73
N ASN A 182 3.64 -8.17 9.59
CA ASN A 182 4.57 -9.30 9.83
C ASN A 182 5.80 -9.31 8.89
N ASP A 183 5.86 -8.45 7.91
CA ASP A 183 7.05 -8.16 7.10
C ASP A 183 8.15 -7.44 7.92
N GLN A 184 7.79 -6.85 9.06
CA GLN A 184 8.66 -6.16 9.99
C GLN A 184 8.79 -6.95 11.29
N ASN A 185 9.94 -6.82 11.95
CA ASN A 185 10.23 -7.52 13.21
C ASN A 185 10.22 -6.55 14.39
N ILE A 186 10.13 -7.10 15.61
CA ILE A 186 10.18 -6.33 16.85
C ILE A 186 11.56 -5.71 17.03
N LEU A 187 12.62 -6.45 16.76
CA LEU A 187 14.03 -6.00 16.83
C LEU A 187 14.67 -5.96 15.44
N ASP A 188 15.84 -5.34 15.36
CA ASP A 188 16.64 -5.27 14.13
C ASP A 188 17.09 -6.67 13.69
N VAL A 189 16.60 -7.13 12.55
CA VAL A 189 17.00 -8.40 11.92
C VAL A 189 17.05 -8.25 10.40
N LYS A 190 17.75 -9.16 9.73
CA LYS A 190 17.82 -9.15 8.27
C LYS A 190 16.45 -9.15 7.62
N HIS A 191 16.25 -8.27 6.65
CA HIS A 191 15.08 -8.26 5.77
C HIS A 191 15.48 -8.72 4.36
N LYS A 192 14.57 -9.38 3.65
CA LYS A 192 14.84 -10.01 2.35
C LYS A 192 15.28 -9.01 1.27
N SER A 193 14.72 -7.80 1.25
CA SER A 193 14.89 -6.86 0.14
C SER A 193 15.02 -5.39 0.54
N ASP A 194 14.64 -4.99 1.75
CA ASP A 194 14.62 -3.60 2.19
C ASP A 194 15.37 -3.41 3.52
N LYS A 195 16.49 -2.68 3.48
CA LYS A 195 17.31 -2.42 4.67
C LYS A 195 16.59 -1.62 5.75
N ARG A 196 15.64 -0.75 5.38
CA ARG A 196 14.85 0.05 6.35
C ARG A 196 13.85 -0.83 7.08
N ARG A 197 13.21 -1.78 6.40
CA ARG A 197 12.30 -2.76 7.02
C ARG A 197 13.02 -3.78 7.92
N ALA A 198 14.35 -3.85 7.85
CA ALA A 198 15.16 -4.63 8.76
C ALA A 198 15.21 -4.04 10.18
N ARG A 199 14.77 -2.78 10.36
CA ARG A 199 14.79 -2.09 11.64
C ARG A 199 13.51 -2.38 12.44
N ALA A 200 13.62 -2.27 13.77
CA ALA A 200 12.54 -2.51 14.72
C ALA A 200 11.25 -1.74 14.36
N GLY A 201 10.20 -2.47 14.03
CA GLY A 201 8.96 -1.92 13.48
C GLY A 201 8.16 -1.09 14.49
N ALA A 202 8.18 -1.49 15.76
CA ALA A 202 7.45 -0.83 16.84
C ALA A 202 8.18 0.39 17.43
N ALA A 203 9.40 0.69 16.98
CA ALA A 203 10.24 1.78 17.51
C ALA A 203 10.61 2.83 16.45
N ASN A 204 10.24 2.63 15.18
CA ASN A 204 10.69 3.48 14.10
C ASN A 204 9.57 3.88 13.14
N MET A 205 9.63 5.11 12.62
CA MET A 205 8.98 5.48 11.37
C MET A 205 9.88 5.06 10.21
N ILE A 206 9.37 4.21 9.31
CA ILE A 206 10.17 3.58 8.27
C ILE A 206 9.65 3.97 6.89
N PRO A 207 10.31 4.93 6.19
CA PRO A 207 10.00 5.23 4.80
C PRO A 207 10.32 4.02 3.91
N THR A 208 9.37 3.66 3.04
CA THR A 208 9.50 2.53 2.12
C THR A 208 8.65 2.73 0.87
N SER A 209 8.83 1.88 -0.12
CA SER A 209 8.02 1.91 -1.33
C SER A 209 6.63 1.28 -1.12
N THR A 210 5.67 1.70 -1.95
CA THR A 210 4.37 1.05 -2.08
C THR A 210 4.05 0.79 -3.54
N GLY A 211 3.44 -0.35 -3.82
CA GLY A 211 2.90 -0.67 -5.15
C GLY A 211 1.47 -0.17 -5.37
N ALA A 212 0.82 0.41 -4.35
CA ALA A 212 -0.60 0.73 -4.41
C ALA A 212 -0.97 1.74 -5.50
N ALA A 213 -0.20 2.83 -5.64
CA ALA A 213 -0.43 3.82 -6.69
C ALA A 213 -0.31 3.19 -8.10
N LYS A 214 0.69 2.31 -8.32
CA LYS A 214 0.85 1.59 -9.59
C LYS A 214 -0.27 0.55 -9.80
N ALA A 215 -0.78 -0.05 -8.73
CA ALA A 215 -1.87 -1.03 -8.81
C ALA A 215 -3.21 -0.39 -9.20
N MET A 216 -3.35 0.93 -9.07
CA MET A 216 -4.58 1.63 -9.48
C MET A 216 -4.94 1.40 -10.95
N LYS A 217 -3.96 1.22 -11.84
CA LYS A 217 -4.22 0.89 -13.24
C LYS A 217 -4.98 -0.42 -13.46
N LEU A 218 -4.90 -1.36 -12.52
CA LEU A 218 -5.58 -2.65 -12.61
C LEU A 218 -7.08 -2.52 -12.34
N ILE A 219 -7.48 -1.51 -11.57
CA ILE A 219 -8.88 -1.28 -11.18
C ILE A 219 -9.46 -0.02 -11.83
N MET A 220 -8.62 0.93 -12.24
CA MET A 220 -8.97 2.17 -12.93
C MET A 220 -7.95 2.45 -14.03
N PRO A 221 -8.07 1.81 -15.22
CA PRO A 221 -7.06 1.91 -16.30
C PRO A 221 -6.79 3.33 -16.77
N GLN A 222 -7.78 4.23 -16.68
CA GLN A 222 -7.64 5.65 -17.04
C GLN A 222 -6.67 6.42 -16.13
N LEU A 223 -6.27 5.87 -14.99
CA LEU A 223 -5.29 6.43 -14.07
C LEU A 223 -3.87 5.84 -14.24
N ASP A 224 -3.63 5.02 -15.26
CA ASP A 224 -2.29 4.47 -15.53
C ASP A 224 -1.29 5.62 -15.75
N GLY A 225 -0.16 5.57 -15.05
CA GLY A 225 0.89 6.58 -15.10
C GLY A 225 0.59 7.91 -14.40
N LYS A 226 -0.65 8.13 -13.93
CA LYS A 226 -1.05 9.41 -13.32
C LYS A 226 -0.81 9.47 -11.81
N LEU A 227 -0.71 8.34 -11.13
CA LEU A 227 -0.57 8.28 -9.69
C LEU A 227 0.80 7.79 -9.26
N HIS A 228 1.43 8.51 -8.34
CA HIS A 228 2.66 8.10 -7.67
C HIS A 228 2.43 8.03 -6.16
N GLY A 229 3.25 7.25 -5.46
CA GLY A 229 3.08 7.13 -4.02
C GLY A 229 4.27 6.54 -3.29
N GLN A 230 4.32 6.86 -2.02
CA GLN A 230 5.27 6.33 -1.05
C GLN A 230 4.55 5.80 0.19
N SER A 231 5.28 5.07 1.02
CA SER A 231 4.76 4.54 2.30
C SER A 231 5.68 4.92 3.44
N VAL A 232 5.10 5.25 4.58
CA VAL A 232 5.82 5.36 5.84
C VAL A 232 5.18 4.36 6.82
N ARG A 233 5.93 3.35 7.24
CA ARG A 233 5.51 2.45 8.32
C ARG A 233 5.64 3.17 9.65
N VAL A 234 4.62 3.03 10.49
CA VAL A 234 4.57 3.69 11.80
C VAL A 234 4.31 2.67 12.92
N PRO A 235 4.68 2.97 14.17
CA PRO A 235 4.53 2.07 15.33
C PRO A 235 3.06 1.90 15.78
N THR A 236 2.16 1.57 14.87
CA THR A 236 0.75 1.25 15.17
C THR A 236 0.43 -0.17 14.71
N PRO A 237 -0.32 -0.96 15.51
CA PRO A 237 -0.58 -2.37 15.19
C PRO A 237 -1.65 -2.57 14.12
N ASN A 238 -2.50 -1.58 13.91
CA ASN A 238 -3.63 -1.65 12.97
C ASN A 238 -4.05 -0.25 12.54
N VAL A 239 -4.87 -0.19 11.49
CA VAL A 239 -5.36 1.03 10.82
C VAL A 239 -4.23 1.83 10.16
N SER A 240 -4.36 2.06 8.88
CA SER A 240 -3.45 2.90 8.09
C SER A 240 -4.21 4.10 7.54
N MET A 241 -3.49 5.20 7.29
CA MET A 241 -4.04 6.39 6.68
C MET A 241 -3.44 6.55 5.29
N VAL A 242 -4.25 7.05 4.35
CA VAL A 242 -3.81 7.51 3.03
C VAL A 242 -3.99 9.02 2.98
N ASP A 243 -2.90 9.71 2.73
CA ASP A 243 -2.87 11.13 2.40
C ASP A 243 -2.64 11.25 0.89
N VAL A 244 -3.55 11.90 0.17
CA VAL A 244 -3.49 11.98 -1.28
C VAL A 244 -3.80 13.40 -1.78
N ASN A 245 -2.97 13.85 -2.72
CA ASN A 245 -3.16 15.11 -3.43
C ASN A 245 -3.48 14.79 -4.88
N PHE A 246 -4.59 15.33 -5.40
CA PHE A 246 -4.99 15.20 -6.78
C PHE A 246 -4.93 16.55 -7.49
N LEU A 247 -4.32 16.58 -8.68
CA LEU A 247 -4.58 17.60 -9.67
C LEU A 247 -5.81 17.17 -10.47
N ILE A 248 -6.84 17.99 -10.47
CA ILE A 248 -8.14 17.69 -11.08
C ILE A 248 -8.44 18.63 -12.23
N LYS A 249 -9.31 18.19 -13.17
CA LYS A 249 -9.62 18.96 -14.39
C LYS A 249 -10.66 20.05 -14.20
N LYS A 250 -11.58 19.86 -13.23
CA LYS A 250 -12.65 20.80 -12.94
C LYS A 250 -12.39 21.47 -11.61
N ASP A 251 -12.58 22.77 -11.55
CA ASP A 251 -12.55 23.50 -10.29
C ASP A 251 -13.62 23.01 -9.34
N THR A 252 -13.32 23.06 -8.05
CA THR A 252 -14.23 22.65 -6.99
C THR A 252 -13.97 23.43 -5.72
N THR A 253 -14.85 23.25 -4.72
CA THR A 253 -14.68 23.81 -3.39
C THR A 253 -14.62 22.69 -2.36
N LYS A 254 -14.14 23.01 -1.17
CA LYS A 254 -14.15 22.08 -0.01
C LYS A 254 -15.55 21.59 0.28
N GLU A 255 -16.54 22.50 0.22
CA GLU A 255 -17.94 22.24 0.51
C GLU A 255 -18.52 21.25 -0.50
N GLU A 256 -18.20 21.39 -1.78
CA GLU A 256 -18.61 20.47 -2.85
C GLU A 256 -18.01 19.09 -2.67
N ILE A 257 -16.70 18.99 -2.34
CA ILE A 257 -16.05 17.71 -2.05
C ILE A 257 -16.71 17.04 -0.84
N ASN A 258 -16.92 17.78 0.26
CA ASN A 258 -17.56 17.26 1.46
C ASN A 258 -19.00 16.76 1.19
N ALA A 259 -19.77 17.54 0.43
CA ALA A 259 -21.13 17.16 0.04
C ALA A 259 -21.11 15.90 -0.84
N LEU A 260 -20.18 15.81 -1.80
CA LEU A 260 -20.01 14.65 -2.68
C LEU A 260 -19.71 13.39 -1.86
N PHE A 261 -18.73 13.43 -0.95
CA PHE A 261 -18.42 12.26 -0.11
C PHE A 261 -19.55 11.90 0.83
N THR A 262 -20.25 12.88 1.40
CA THR A 262 -21.45 12.66 2.23
C THR A 262 -22.58 11.98 1.43
N GLN A 263 -22.77 12.32 0.16
CA GLN A 263 -23.70 11.64 -0.72
C GLN A 263 -23.21 10.23 -1.04
N LYS A 264 -21.95 10.09 -1.49
CA LYS A 264 -21.38 8.81 -1.91
C LYS A 264 -21.26 7.80 -0.78
N SER A 265 -21.07 8.23 0.47
CA SER A 265 -21.07 7.33 1.62
C SER A 265 -22.42 6.63 1.84
N LYS A 266 -23.54 7.25 1.44
CA LYS A 266 -24.86 6.61 1.47
C LYS A 266 -25.04 5.60 0.33
N GLU A 267 -24.52 5.92 -0.87
CA GLU A 267 -24.57 5.03 -2.03
C GLU A 267 -23.64 3.83 -1.88
N LEU A 268 -22.47 4.03 -1.27
CA LEU A 268 -21.42 3.04 -1.03
C LEU A 268 -21.35 2.61 0.45
N SER A 269 -22.52 2.46 1.08
CA SER A 269 -22.61 2.02 2.48
C SER A 269 -21.87 0.70 2.71
N GLY A 270 -21.07 0.63 3.79
CA GLY A 270 -20.18 -0.50 4.07
C GLY A 270 -18.85 -0.47 3.31
N ILE A 271 -18.63 0.52 2.43
CA ILE A 271 -17.40 0.71 1.67
C ILE A 271 -16.76 2.05 2.03
N VAL A 272 -17.53 3.14 1.95
CA VAL A 272 -17.09 4.49 2.26
C VAL A 272 -17.96 5.08 3.37
N ALA A 273 -17.32 5.65 4.38
CA ALA A 273 -17.98 6.44 5.41
C ALA A 273 -17.32 7.82 5.54
N VAL A 274 -18.10 8.81 5.94
CA VAL A 274 -17.63 10.15 6.29
C VAL A 274 -17.67 10.30 7.79
N ASP A 275 -16.55 10.71 8.37
CA ASP A 275 -16.42 10.94 9.80
C ASP A 275 -16.35 12.45 10.09
N ASN A 276 -17.17 12.91 11.02
CA ASN A 276 -17.18 14.31 11.50
C ASN A 276 -16.56 14.47 12.89
N ASP A 277 -16.15 13.36 13.52
CA ASP A 277 -15.51 13.37 14.83
C ASP A 277 -13.97 13.48 14.67
N MET A 278 -13.28 13.81 15.74
CA MET A 278 -11.81 13.89 15.75
C MET A 278 -11.21 12.53 16.14
N LEU A 279 -11.43 11.51 15.30
CA LEU A 279 -10.99 10.15 15.55
C LEU A 279 -9.48 9.97 15.32
N VAL A 280 -8.90 8.99 16.02
CA VAL A 280 -7.54 8.49 15.81
C VAL A 280 -7.59 7.03 15.38
N SER A 281 -6.44 6.45 15.01
CA SER A 281 -6.37 5.09 14.45
C SER A 281 -6.99 4.01 15.35
N SER A 282 -6.89 4.13 16.67
CA SER A 282 -7.49 3.17 17.60
C SER A 282 -9.03 3.17 17.56
N ASP A 283 -9.66 4.30 17.27
CA ASP A 283 -11.12 4.44 17.23
C ASP A 283 -11.72 3.76 15.98
N LEU A 284 -10.88 3.47 15.00
CA LEU A 284 -11.28 2.81 13.74
C LEU A 284 -11.05 1.29 13.76
N ILE A 285 -10.49 0.73 14.84
CA ILE A 285 -10.30 -0.71 14.97
C ILE A 285 -11.66 -1.40 15.04
N GLY A 286 -11.87 -2.39 14.15
CA GLY A 286 -13.16 -3.11 14.05
C GLY A 286 -14.20 -2.42 13.19
N ASN A 287 -13.92 -1.22 12.63
CA ASN A 287 -14.80 -0.61 11.65
C ASN A 287 -14.82 -1.44 10.35
N THR A 288 -16.02 -1.62 9.79
CA THR A 288 -16.25 -2.47 8.61
C THR A 288 -16.19 -1.73 7.28
N GLU A 289 -16.18 -0.41 7.28
CA GLU A 289 -16.00 0.38 6.07
C GLU A 289 -14.54 0.26 5.59
N LEU A 290 -14.35 0.03 4.29
CA LEU A 290 -13.04 -0.10 3.66
C LEU A 290 -12.28 1.22 3.63
N THR A 291 -13.03 2.31 3.50
CA THR A 291 -12.52 3.68 3.42
C THR A 291 -13.35 4.53 4.36
N LYS A 292 -12.70 5.08 5.38
CA LYS A 292 -13.30 6.11 6.21
C LYS A 292 -12.56 7.41 5.94
N GLU A 293 -13.20 8.33 5.25
CA GLU A 293 -12.62 9.62 4.96
C GLU A 293 -12.79 10.54 6.16
N LYS A 294 -11.66 11.07 6.63
CA LYS A 294 -11.63 12.13 7.61
C LYS A 294 -11.23 13.43 6.95
N ILE A 295 -12.20 14.26 6.64
CA ILE A 295 -11.96 15.58 6.03
C ILE A 295 -11.64 16.65 7.09
N LYS A 296 -11.69 16.31 8.37
CA LYS A 296 -11.46 17.27 9.46
C LYS A 296 -10.54 16.72 10.54
N SER A 297 -9.23 16.91 10.41
CA SER A 297 -8.41 17.18 11.56
C SER A 297 -8.27 18.70 11.71
N GLU A 298 -8.19 19.20 12.95
CA GLU A 298 -8.03 20.63 13.21
C GLU A 298 -6.74 21.21 12.61
N VAL A 299 -5.72 20.34 12.44
CA VAL A 299 -4.48 20.64 11.72
C VAL A 299 -4.72 20.77 10.22
N GLN A 300 -5.51 19.87 9.61
CA GLN A 300 -5.93 19.99 8.21
C GLN A 300 -6.83 21.21 8.00
N LYS A 301 -7.73 21.51 8.94
CA LYS A 301 -8.56 22.71 8.90
C LYS A 301 -7.71 23.97 8.88
N ARG A 302 -6.70 24.09 9.74
CA ARG A 302 -5.78 25.24 9.77
C ARG A 302 -4.92 25.34 8.51
N MET A 303 -4.50 24.21 7.93
CA MET A 303 -3.75 24.15 6.66
C MET A 303 -4.65 24.51 5.47
N ILE A 304 -5.89 24.02 5.45
CA ILE A 304 -6.87 24.34 4.41
C ILE A 304 -7.39 25.77 4.57
N ASP A 305 -7.69 26.24 5.77
CA ASP A 305 -8.17 27.59 6.03
C ASP A 305 -7.09 28.64 5.66
N GLY A 306 -5.79 28.33 5.83
CA GLY A 306 -4.67 29.15 5.35
C GLY A 306 -4.50 29.15 3.82
N LEU A 307 -5.01 28.15 3.12
CA LEU A 307 -4.97 28.06 1.64
C LEU A 307 -6.25 28.63 0.97
N ILE A 308 -7.33 28.85 1.73
CA ILE A 308 -8.67 29.20 1.22
C ILE A 308 -9.07 30.64 1.64
N GLU A 309 -8.18 31.56 1.94
CA GLU A 309 -8.57 32.94 2.22
C GLU A 309 -9.40 33.62 1.10
N ASN A 310 -9.52 33.01 -0.08
CA ASN A 310 -10.29 33.53 -1.22
C ASN A 310 -11.35 32.61 -1.83
N GLY A 311 -11.74 31.51 -1.19
CA GLY A 311 -12.97 30.74 -1.53
C GLY A 311 -12.96 29.94 -2.82
N LYS A 312 -11.86 29.86 -3.56
CA LYS A 312 -11.71 28.99 -4.75
C LYS A 312 -10.43 28.19 -4.70
N ILE A 313 -10.55 26.87 -4.83
CA ILE A 313 -9.43 25.98 -5.13
C ILE A 313 -9.39 25.85 -6.65
N GLU A 314 -8.52 26.61 -7.32
CA GLU A 314 -8.32 26.49 -8.77
C GLU A 314 -7.62 25.16 -9.08
N GLY A 315 -8.36 24.18 -9.60
CA GLY A 315 -7.84 22.94 -10.19
C GLY A 315 -6.93 22.06 -9.33
N ASN A 316 -6.68 22.43 -8.07
CA ASN A 316 -5.74 21.75 -7.17
C ASN A 316 -6.34 21.47 -5.81
N VAL A 317 -6.36 20.21 -5.41
CA VAL A 317 -6.67 19.79 -4.05
C VAL A 317 -5.38 19.36 -3.38
N SER A 318 -4.86 20.18 -2.46
CA SER A 318 -3.67 19.84 -1.67
C SER A 318 -4.08 19.57 -0.23
N ILE A 319 -3.74 18.39 0.30
CA ILE A 319 -4.08 17.96 1.65
C ILE A 319 -2.82 17.79 2.54
N ALA A 320 -1.63 18.12 2.06
CA ALA A 320 -0.39 17.95 2.83
C ALA A 320 0.55 19.15 2.79
N GLY A 321 1.15 19.46 3.94
CA GLY A 321 2.29 20.35 4.06
C GLY A 321 3.62 19.58 3.99
N TRP A 322 4.59 20.11 3.26
CA TRP A 322 5.93 19.58 3.17
C TRP A 322 6.86 20.34 4.12
N ILE A 323 7.62 19.64 4.95
CA ILE A 323 8.70 20.20 5.75
C ILE A 323 10.01 20.03 4.98
N GLY A 324 10.57 21.13 4.51
CA GLY A 324 11.85 21.12 3.79
C GLY A 324 13.03 20.73 4.67
N ALA A 325 14.17 20.40 4.05
CA ALA A 325 15.38 19.90 4.71
C ALA A 325 16.01 20.86 5.76
N LYS A 326 15.48 22.07 5.92
CA LYS A 326 15.91 23.07 6.92
C LYS A 326 14.79 23.41 7.94
N GLY A 327 13.73 22.61 8.02
CA GLY A 327 12.61 22.90 8.92
C GLY A 327 11.75 24.10 8.50
N GLU A 328 11.96 24.67 7.32
CA GLU A 328 11.11 25.72 6.78
C GLU A 328 9.89 25.08 6.10
N GLN A 329 8.71 25.49 6.53
CA GLN A 329 7.46 25.09 5.92
C GLN A 329 7.28 25.85 4.61
N LYS A 330 7.32 25.14 3.47
CA LYS A 330 6.95 25.68 2.18
C LYS A 330 5.49 25.34 1.89
N THR A 331 4.70 26.34 1.64
CA THR A 331 3.32 26.20 1.16
C THR A 331 3.33 26.27 -0.35
N TYR A 332 2.78 25.28 -1.03
CA TYR A 332 2.64 25.25 -2.48
C TYR A 332 1.19 25.53 -2.83
N GLN A 333 0.96 26.45 -3.77
CA GLN A 333 -0.38 26.78 -4.24
C GLN A 333 -0.90 25.77 -5.26
N THR A 334 0.01 25.07 -5.94
CA THR A 334 -0.34 24.09 -6.96
C THR A 334 0.54 22.83 -6.91
N ILE A 335 0.01 21.70 -7.37
CA ILE A 335 0.78 20.47 -7.56
C ILE A 335 1.89 20.68 -8.61
N GLU A 336 1.67 21.53 -9.61
CA GLU A 336 2.70 21.87 -10.58
C GLU A 336 3.91 22.57 -9.96
N GLU A 337 3.70 23.43 -8.96
CA GLU A 337 4.80 24.05 -8.21
C GLU A 337 5.58 23.02 -7.41
N ILE A 338 4.91 22.02 -6.82
CA ILE A 338 5.57 20.89 -6.14
C ILE A 338 6.44 20.12 -7.13
N TYR A 339 5.92 19.80 -8.32
CA TYR A 339 6.69 19.10 -9.34
C TYR A 339 7.89 19.90 -9.83
N LYS A 340 7.71 21.22 -10.09
CA LYS A 340 8.81 22.13 -10.50
C LYS A 340 9.89 22.22 -9.42
N ASP A 341 9.52 22.26 -8.14
CA ASP A 341 10.49 22.29 -7.04
C ASP A 341 11.18 20.94 -6.83
N LEU A 342 10.46 19.82 -7.02
CA LEU A 342 11.04 18.48 -7.01
C LEU A 342 12.02 18.28 -8.17
N GLU A 343 11.69 18.73 -9.39
CA GLU A 343 12.60 18.69 -10.53
C GLU A 343 13.82 19.56 -10.31
N LYS A 344 13.65 20.80 -9.82
CA LYS A 344 14.76 21.66 -9.43
C LYS A 344 15.61 21.05 -8.32
N GLY A 345 14.98 20.40 -7.34
CA GLY A 345 15.65 19.67 -6.25
C GLY A 345 16.48 18.52 -6.77
N GLN A 346 15.97 17.74 -7.72
CA GLN A 346 16.70 16.63 -8.37
C GLN A 346 17.88 17.15 -9.19
N ILE A 347 17.69 18.21 -10.00
CA ILE A 347 18.76 18.84 -10.76
C ILE A 347 19.83 19.41 -9.81
N THR A 348 19.42 20.02 -8.70
CA THR A 348 20.35 20.55 -7.70
C THR A 348 21.09 19.42 -6.97
N LEU A 349 20.43 18.29 -6.69
CA LEU A 349 21.02 17.13 -6.08
C LEU A 349 22.02 16.45 -7.01
N GLN A 350 21.67 16.30 -8.30
CA GLN A 350 22.59 15.78 -9.32
C GLN A 350 23.82 16.66 -9.50
N LYS A 351 23.63 17.99 -9.58
CA LYS A 351 24.75 18.95 -9.64
C LYS A 351 25.63 18.92 -8.40
N ARG A 352 25.04 18.75 -7.21
CA ARG A 352 25.80 18.58 -5.96
C ARG A 352 26.56 17.26 -5.91
N GLN A 353 25.95 16.16 -6.34
CA GLN A 353 26.61 14.86 -6.43
C GLN A 353 27.76 14.89 -7.43
N GLN A 354 27.55 15.52 -8.60
CA GLN A 354 28.59 15.70 -9.61
C GLN A 354 29.75 16.54 -9.06
N LYS A 355 29.45 17.68 -8.41
CA LYS A 355 30.47 18.54 -7.78
C LYS A 355 31.21 17.87 -6.61
N MET A 356 30.52 17.02 -5.82
CA MET A 356 31.18 16.21 -4.78
C MET A 356 32.08 15.13 -5.38
N GLN A 357 31.72 14.57 -6.51
CA GLN A 357 32.51 13.59 -7.24
C GLN A 357 33.76 14.23 -7.86
N GLU A 358 33.61 15.44 -8.44
CA GLU A 358 34.68 16.27 -8.93
C GLU A 358 35.67 16.67 -7.83
N GLN A 359 35.16 17.11 -6.67
CA GLN A 359 36.01 17.45 -5.52
C GLN A 359 36.74 16.23 -4.93
N LYS A 360 36.11 15.07 -4.91
CA LYS A 360 36.73 13.84 -4.42
C LYS A 360 37.85 13.38 -5.31
N THR A 361 37.71 13.52 -6.62
CA THR A 361 38.72 13.10 -7.59
C THR A 361 39.92 14.06 -7.64
N ASP A 362 39.70 15.37 -7.55
CA ASP A 362 40.80 16.35 -7.44
C ASP A 362 41.54 16.21 -6.12
N ALA A 363 40.83 15.95 -5.02
CA ALA A 363 41.45 15.67 -3.72
C ALA A 363 42.22 14.35 -3.71
N GLU A 364 41.75 13.34 -4.40
CA GLU A 364 42.41 12.05 -4.55
C GLU A 364 43.67 12.14 -5.40
N LEU A 365 43.64 12.88 -6.53
CA LEU A 365 44.78 13.15 -7.36
C LEU A 365 45.87 13.97 -6.62
N LYS A 366 45.47 14.99 -5.84
CA LYS A 366 46.36 15.75 -4.97
C LYS A 366 47.04 14.88 -3.92
N ARG A 367 46.28 13.95 -3.32
CA ARG A 367 46.79 13.02 -2.31
C ARG A 367 47.82 12.06 -2.91
N LEU A 368 47.61 11.56 -4.14
CA LEU A 368 48.58 10.72 -4.85
C LEU A 368 49.84 11.49 -5.22
N LEU A 369 49.73 12.77 -5.55
CA LEU A 369 50.90 13.64 -5.76
C LEU A 369 51.67 13.90 -4.46
N GLU A 370 50.97 14.19 -3.36
CA GLU A 370 51.55 14.41 -2.03
C GLU A 370 52.23 13.15 -1.48
N SER A 371 51.69 11.95 -1.78
CA SER A 371 52.30 10.65 -1.41
C SER A 371 53.47 10.23 -2.31
N HIS A 372 53.82 10.99 -3.34
CA HIS A 372 54.83 10.67 -4.36
C HIS A 372 54.49 9.40 -5.17
N GLU A 373 53.24 8.97 -5.19
CA GLU A 373 52.80 7.84 -6.00
C GLU A 373 52.62 8.22 -7.49
N ILE A 374 52.45 9.51 -7.78
CA ILE A 374 52.44 10.08 -9.13
C ILE A 374 53.31 11.32 -9.19
N THR A 375 53.86 11.59 -10.37
CA THR A 375 54.67 12.78 -10.63
C THR A 375 53.78 14.00 -10.95
N GLN A 376 54.35 15.21 -10.84
CA GLN A 376 53.64 16.44 -11.19
C GLN A 376 53.15 16.41 -12.64
N ASN A 377 53.88 15.84 -13.57
CA ASN A 377 53.49 15.70 -14.97
C ASN A 377 52.32 14.74 -15.16
N GLU A 378 52.31 13.63 -14.44
CA GLU A 378 51.18 12.67 -14.45
C GLU A 378 49.92 13.26 -13.82
N TYR A 379 50.08 14.02 -12.73
CA TYR A 379 48.99 14.77 -12.13
C TYR A 379 48.31 15.74 -13.13
N GLU A 380 49.07 16.51 -13.85
CA GLU A 380 48.56 17.47 -14.84
C GLU A 380 47.90 16.77 -16.04
N GLN A 381 48.46 15.64 -16.50
CA GLN A 381 47.85 14.84 -17.57
C GLN A 381 46.53 14.20 -17.12
N LEU A 382 46.48 13.59 -15.96
CA LEU A 382 45.26 12.98 -15.41
C LEU A 382 44.19 14.03 -15.15
N LYS A 383 44.54 15.23 -14.73
CA LYS A 383 43.61 16.34 -14.54
C LYS A 383 43.00 16.79 -15.86
N ILE A 384 43.79 16.94 -16.92
CA ILE A 384 43.34 17.30 -18.26
C ILE A 384 42.39 16.20 -18.85
N GLU A 385 42.76 14.92 -18.68
CA GLU A 385 41.91 13.81 -19.12
C GLU A 385 40.57 13.81 -18.40
N TYR A 386 40.59 14.11 -17.10
CA TYR A 386 39.36 14.16 -16.29
C TYR A 386 38.46 15.33 -16.69
N GLU A 387 39.01 16.53 -16.89
CA GLU A 387 38.26 17.71 -17.37
C GLU A 387 37.68 17.49 -18.77
N ASN A 388 38.37 16.81 -19.65
CA ASN A 388 37.91 16.43 -20.98
C ASN A 388 36.75 15.40 -20.90
N LYS A 389 36.80 14.47 -19.97
CA LYS A 389 35.76 13.47 -19.76
C LYS A 389 34.45 14.09 -19.24
N ILE A 390 34.57 15.05 -18.34
CA ILE A 390 33.44 15.86 -17.83
C ILE A 390 32.84 16.70 -18.92
N ASN A 391 33.64 17.42 -19.70
CA ASN A 391 33.17 18.26 -20.81
C ASN A 391 32.46 17.43 -21.89
N ASN A 392 32.90 16.23 -22.19
CA ASN A 392 32.24 15.32 -23.13
C ASN A 392 30.92 14.77 -22.57
N GLN A 393 30.82 14.48 -21.28
CA GLN A 393 29.57 14.07 -20.65
C GLN A 393 28.54 15.22 -20.63
N ASN A 394 28.99 16.45 -20.35
CA ASN A 394 28.12 17.63 -20.38
C ASN A 394 27.60 17.92 -21.81
N LYS A 395 28.44 17.77 -22.86
CA LYS A 395 28.00 17.88 -24.25
C LYS A 395 26.95 16.83 -24.63
N LEU A 396 27.10 15.59 -24.16
CA LEU A 396 26.12 14.51 -24.39
C LEU A 396 24.79 14.77 -23.68
N THR A 397 24.83 15.38 -22.49
CA THR A 397 23.62 15.75 -21.73
C THR A 397 22.87 16.89 -22.42
N THR A 398 23.58 17.92 -22.86
CA THR A 398 23.00 19.06 -23.60
C THR A 398 22.43 18.62 -24.96
N MET A 399 23.07 17.67 -25.65
CA MET A 399 22.53 17.07 -26.89
C MET A 399 21.26 16.24 -26.64
N ARG A 400 21.15 15.55 -25.52
CA ARG A 400 19.92 14.82 -25.15
C ARG A 400 18.77 15.75 -24.80
N GLU A 401 19.05 16.88 -24.14
CA GLU A 401 18.06 17.91 -23.81
C GLU A 401 17.56 18.69 -25.02
N SER A 402 18.34 18.76 -26.11
CA SER A 402 17.94 19.41 -27.37
C SER A 402 17.14 18.50 -28.32
N ILE A 403 16.97 17.23 -28.00
CA ILE A 403 16.25 16.22 -28.82
C ILE A 403 14.94 15.77 -28.13
N SER A 404 14.73 16.16 -26.86
CA SER A 404 13.47 15.99 -26.12
C SER A 404 12.64 17.28 -26.15
#